data_23766ba5578be0ceed8cad45c5305a34
#
_entry.id   23766ba5578be0ceed8cad45c5305a34
#
_cell.length_a   1.000
_cell.length_b   1.000
_cell.length_c   1.000
_cell.angle_alpha   90.00
_cell.angle_beta   90.00
_cell.angle_gamma   90.00
#
_symmetry.space_group_name_H-M   'P 1'
#
loop_
_entity.id
_entity.type
_entity.pdbx_description
1 polymer ?
#
loop_
_entity_poly.entity_id
_entity_poly.type
_entity_poly.pdbx_seq_one_letter_code
_entity_poly.pdbx_strand_id
1 'polypeptide(L)'
;SFGFLCAAPATPTNILTMLTGFNPLQGASCPFAPTPVDIDGNTVPGTPELSYSLSLNRDFPMEDGVLTARLTYRYQGEREGNVFNETRAQLPEHKFFDFSMKYNPNAGNWYVGLYAKNLADDQYIGGWAASSPLQGGSYFGTYTDPRTYGVTFGRDF
;
A
#
# COMPACT_ATOMS: atom_id res chain seq x y z
N SER A 1 11.48 -4.70 18.47
CA SER A 1 12.13 -5.21 19.68
C SER A 1 11.22 -5.15 20.90
N PHE A 2 10.05 -5.79 20.84
CA PHE A 2 9.16 -5.99 21.98
C PHE A 2 9.59 -7.15 22.90
N GLY A 3 10.60 -7.91 22.51
CA GLY A 3 11.17 -8.97 23.31
C GLY A 3 11.82 -8.52 24.63
N PHE A 4 12.04 -7.22 24.80
CA PHE A 4 12.76 -6.69 25.95
C PHE A 4 11.94 -6.70 27.23
N LEU A 5 10.62 -6.61 27.16
CA LEU A 5 9.74 -6.62 28.32
C LEU A 5 9.42 -8.03 28.83
N CYS A 6 9.55 -9.03 27.96
CA CYS A 6 9.25 -10.42 28.30
C CYS A 6 10.48 -11.32 28.45
N ALA A 7 11.65 -10.85 28.04
CA ALA A 7 12.90 -11.59 28.11
C ALA A 7 13.69 -11.35 29.39
N ALA A 8 13.11 -10.77 30.42
CA ALA A 8 13.79 -10.73 31.69
C ALA A 8 13.78 -12.14 32.32
N PRO A 9 14.86 -12.88 32.28
CA PRO A 9 14.98 -14.02 33.19
C PRO A 9 14.69 -13.51 34.58
N ALA A 10 14.13 -14.36 35.41
CA ALA A 10 13.92 -14.08 36.85
C ALA A 10 15.27 -13.92 37.60
N THR A 11 16.12 -13.06 37.10
CA THR A 11 17.34 -12.65 37.82
C THR A 11 16.96 -11.44 38.64
N PRO A 12 17.28 -11.46 39.95
CA PRO A 12 16.90 -10.43 40.92
C PRO A 12 17.66 -9.12 40.75
N THR A 13 17.99 -8.74 39.56
CA THR A 13 18.89 -7.62 39.25
C THR A 13 18.24 -6.42 38.59
N ASN A 14 16.91 -6.37 38.45
CA ASN A 14 16.34 -5.11 38.07
C ASN A 14 16.11 -4.21 39.28
N ILE A 15 16.43 -2.93 39.13
CA ILE A 15 16.42 -1.92 40.17
C ILE A 15 15.08 -1.88 40.92
N LEU A 16 13.97 -2.16 40.26
CA LEU A 16 12.64 -2.15 40.86
C LEU A 16 12.45 -3.31 41.85
N THR A 17 12.97 -4.50 41.58
CA THR A 17 12.96 -5.65 42.47
C THR A 17 13.89 -5.42 43.67
N MET A 18 15.02 -4.74 43.45
CA MET A 18 15.94 -4.37 44.55
C MET A 18 15.34 -3.35 45.51
N LEU A 19 14.56 -2.38 45.01
CA LEU A 19 14.01 -1.30 45.82
C LEU A 19 12.69 -1.64 46.49
N THR A 20 11.87 -2.49 45.90
CA THR A 20 10.51 -2.77 46.37
C THR A 20 10.25 -4.21 46.78
N GLY A 21 11.19 -5.13 46.50
CA GLY A 21 10.95 -6.57 46.64
C GLY A 21 9.84 -7.13 45.78
N PHE A 22 9.21 -6.28 44.95
CA PHE A 22 8.12 -6.62 44.05
C PHE A 22 8.65 -6.74 42.64
N ASN A 23 8.50 -7.91 42.04
CA ASN A 23 8.76 -8.13 40.63
C ASN A 23 7.43 -8.22 39.89
N PRO A 24 6.98 -7.16 39.20
CA PRO A 24 5.68 -7.15 38.53
C PRO A 24 5.60 -8.19 37.41
N LEU A 25 6.73 -8.77 37.00
CA LEU A 25 6.79 -9.80 35.96
C LEU A 25 6.90 -11.21 36.50
N GLN A 26 7.01 -11.38 37.85
CA GLN A 26 7.15 -12.68 38.49
C GLN A 26 5.76 -13.33 38.60
N GLY A 27 5.53 -14.38 37.83
CA GLY A 27 4.25 -15.09 37.77
C GLY A 27 3.28 -14.64 36.72
N ALA A 28 3.54 -13.53 36.01
CA ALA A 28 2.84 -13.24 34.79
C ALA A 28 3.42 -14.13 33.69
N SER A 29 2.62 -15.10 33.20
CA SER A 29 2.89 -15.69 31.90
C SER A 29 2.85 -14.54 30.92
N CYS A 30 3.98 -14.18 30.32
CA CYS A 30 4.04 -13.13 29.34
C CYS A 30 3.23 -13.59 28.13
N PRO A 31 2.01 -13.06 27.87
CA PRO A 31 1.21 -13.49 26.73
C PRO A 31 1.86 -13.08 25.41
N PHE A 32 2.93 -12.30 25.49
CA PHE A 32 3.72 -11.82 24.37
C PHE A 32 5.15 -12.35 24.37
N ALA A 33 5.43 -13.47 25.08
CA ALA A 33 6.69 -14.15 24.93
C ALA A 33 6.89 -14.42 23.42
N PRO A 34 7.98 -13.93 22.80
CA PRO A 34 8.21 -14.13 21.40
C PRO A 34 8.41 -15.62 21.14
N THR A 35 7.35 -16.31 20.81
CA THR A 35 7.48 -17.62 20.19
C THR A 35 8.11 -17.37 18.81
N PRO A 36 9.25 -18.01 18.50
CA PRO A 36 9.77 -17.94 17.15
C PRO A 36 8.69 -18.38 16.19
N VAL A 37 8.33 -17.49 15.26
CA VAL A 37 7.42 -17.82 14.15
C VAL A 37 8.30 -18.18 12.98
N ASP A 38 8.10 -19.37 12.46
CA ASP A 38 8.74 -19.81 11.23
C ASP A 38 8.08 -19.05 10.07
N ILE A 39 8.89 -18.36 9.28
CA ILE A 39 8.47 -17.62 8.08
C ILE A 39 9.09 -18.20 6.81
N ASP A 40 9.74 -19.36 6.91
CA ASP A 40 10.30 -20.05 5.75
C ASP A 40 9.18 -20.46 4.78
N GLY A 41 9.37 -20.18 3.50
CA GLY A 41 8.36 -20.39 2.46
C GLY A 41 7.27 -19.33 2.36
N ASN A 42 7.27 -18.31 3.25
CA ASN A 42 6.31 -17.21 3.14
C ASN A 42 6.62 -16.30 1.94
N THR A 43 5.55 -15.81 1.32
CA THR A 43 5.66 -14.84 0.22
C THR A 43 6.10 -13.48 0.74
N VAL A 44 6.97 -12.81 -0.02
CA VAL A 44 7.46 -11.47 0.31
C VAL A 44 6.29 -10.46 0.29
N PRO A 45 6.08 -9.70 1.38
CA PRO A 45 4.99 -8.72 1.44
C PRO A 45 5.05 -7.68 0.33
N GLY A 46 3.88 -7.28 -0.14
CA GLY A 46 3.74 -6.26 -1.17
C GLY A 46 4.09 -6.70 -2.59
N THR A 47 4.55 -7.94 -2.77
CA THR A 47 4.96 -8.48 -4.08
C THR A 47 3.84 -9.37 -4.63
N PRO A 48 3.11 -8.96 -5.68
CA PRO A 48 2.12 -9.80 -6.33
C PRO A 48 2.82 -10.84 -7.22
N GLU A 49 2.24 -12.02 -7.38
CA GLU A 49 2.74 -13.03 -8.31
C GLU A 49 2.67 -12.55 -9.77
N LEU A 50 1.64 -11.77 -10.09
CA LEU A 50 1.43 -11.24 -11.43
C LEU A 50 1.02 -9.77 -11.36
N SER A 51 1.72 -8.93 -12.13
CA SER A 51 1.29 -7.57 -12.41
C SER A 51 1.61 -7.19 -13.84
N TYR A 52 0.71 -6.48 -14.49
CA TYR A 52 0.94 -6.00 -15.85
C TYR A 52 0.17 -4.71 -16.12
N SER A 53 0.62 -4.00 -17.15
CA SER A 53 -0.04 -2.80 -17.65
C SER A 53 -0.11 -2.87 -19.17
N LEU A 54 -1.30 -2.65 -19.70
CA LEU A 54 -1.58 -2.58 -21.13
C LEU A 54 -2.01 -1.15 -21.47
N SER A 55 -1.39 -0.56 -22.50
CA SER A 55 -1.75 0.78 -22.94
C SER A 55 -2.05 0.78 -24.42
N LEU A 56 -3.21 1.32 -24.80
CA LEU A 56 -3.59 1.61 -26.16
C LEU A 56 -3.47 3.11 -26.38
N ASN A 57 -2.65 3.50 -27.37
CA ASN A 57 -2.46 4.89 -27.76
C ASN A 57 -2.96 5.08 -29.19
N ARG A 58 -3.65 6.18 -29.44
CA ARG A 58 -4.11 6.55 -30.77
C ARG A 58 -3.96 8.05 -31.00
N ASP A 59 -3.29 8.39 -32.08
CA ASP A 59 -3.20 9.77 -32.56
C ASP A 59 -4.24 10.00 -33.65
N PHE A 60 -4.92 11.13 -33.53
CA PHE A 60 -5.88 11.63 -34.49
C PHE A 60 -5.36 12.95 -35.08
N PRO A 61 -4.76 12.93 -36.29
CA PRO A 61 -4.33 14.15 -36.94
C PRO A 61 -5.55 14.99 -37.25
N MET A 62 -5.49 16.27 -36.92
CA MET A 62 -6.48 17.30 -37.27
C MET A 62 -5.79 18.39 -38.10
N GLU A 63 -6.56 19.23 -38.79
CA GLU A 63 -6.00 20.32 -39.62
C GLU A 63 -5.11 21.27 -38.79
N ASP A 64 -5.54 21.56 -37.56
CA ASP A 64 -4.89 22.52 -36.67
C ASP A 64 -4.03 21.88 -35.55
N GLY A 65 -3.88 20.55 -35.50
CA GLY A 65 -3.15 19.90 -34.42
C GLY A 65 -3.28 18.40 -34.42
N VAL A 66 -2.83 17.80 -33.28
CA VAL A 66 -2.93 16.36 -33.06
C VAL A 66 -3.64 16.12 -31.73
N LEU A 67 -4.66 15.28 -31.77
CA LEU A 67 -5.33 14.76 -30.59
C LEU A 67 -4.79 13.35 -30.31
N THR A 68 -4.11 13.18 -29.19
CA THR A 68 -3.64 11.87 -28.70
C THR A 68 -4.60 11.36 -27.65
N ALA A 69 -5.14 10.16 -27.84
CA ALA A 69 -5.93 9.46 -26.82
C ALA A 69 -5.15 8.26 -26.31
N ARG A 70 -5.24 8.02 -25.01
CA ARG A 70 -4.62 6.87 -24.34
C ARG A 70 -5.60 6.21 -23.38
N LEU A 71 -5.73 4.90 -23.49
CA LEU A 71 -6.42 4.04 -22.54
C LEU A 71 -5.38 3.12 -21.92
N THR A 72 -5.35 3.05 -20.59
CA THR A 72 -4.42 2.19 -19.86
C THR A 72 -5.22 1.29 -18.92
N TYR A 73 -4.95 -0.01 -19.00
CA TYR A 73 -5.42 -1.01 -18.06
C TYR A 73 -4.25 -1.49 -17.21
N ARG A 74 -4.41 -1.46 -15.89
CA ARG A 74 -3.43 -1.99 -14.93
C ARG A 74 -4.05 -3.09 -14.10
N TYR A 75 -3.35 -4.20 -14.02
CA TYR A 75 -3.67 -5.32 -13.16
C TYR A 75 -2.55 -5.54 -12.16
N GLN A 76 -2.92 -5.77 -10.93
CA GLN A 76 -2.03 -6.20 -9.86
C GLN A 76 -2.73 -7.31 -9.10
N GLY A 77 -2.12 -8.50 -9.07
CA GLY A 77 -2.65 -9.67 -8.36
C GLY A 77 -2.65 -9.50 -6.85
N GLU A 78 -3.22 -10.48 -6.18
CA GLU A 78 -3.17 -10.60 -4.73
C GLU A 78 -1.73 -10.56 -4.22
N ARG A 79 -1.56 -10.02 -3.01
CA ARG A 79 -0.26 -9.94 -2.36
C ARG A 79 -0.41 -9.99 -0.85
N GLU A 80 0.62 -10.48 -0.19
CA GLU A 80 0.66 -10.51 1.26
C GLU A 80 0.94 -9.10 1.82
N GLY A 81 0.23 -8.73 2.87
CA GLY A 81 0.38 -7.42 3.52
C GLY A 81 1.43 -7.42 4.63
N ASN A 82 1.86 -8.60 5.12
CA ASN A 82 2.89 -8.73 6.14
C ASN A 82 3.73 -10.00 5.95
N VAL A 83 4.84 -10.10 6.67
CA VAL A 83 5.80 -11.23 6.57
C VAL A 83 5.25 -12.55 7.11
N PHE A 84 4.15 -12.53 7.84
CA PHE A 84 3.54 -13.72 8.45
C PHE A 84 2.48 -14.35 7.55
N ASN A 85 2.18 -13.76 6.40
CA ASN A 85 1.18 -14.19 5.44
C ASN A 85 -0.19 -14.44 6.10
N GLU A 86 -0.57 -13.52 7.00
CA GLU A 86 -1.85 -13.59 7.70
C GLU A 86 -3.00 -13.24 6.75
N THR A 87 -3.99 -14.12 6.63
CA THR A 87 -5.17 -13.92 5.77
C THR A 87 -5.86 -12.57 5.98
N ARG A 88 -5.89 -12.07 7.22
CA ARG A 88 -6.49 -10.76 7.55
C ARG A 88 -5.70 -9.56 7.01
N ALA A 89 -4.42 -9.76 6.67
CA ALA A 89 -3.55 -8.74 6.10
C ALA A 89 -3.39 -8.88 4.59
N GLN A 90 -4.01 -9.87 3.99
CA GLN A 90 -3.97 -10.10 2.56
C GLN A 90 -4.60 -8.92 1.80
N LEU A 91 -3.93 -8.51 0.75
CA LEU A 91 -4.36 -7.43 -0.14
C LEU A 91 -4.95 -8.04 -1.41
N PRO A 92 -6.21 -7.74 -1.74
CA PRO A 92 -6.87 -8.31 -2.91
C PRO A 92 -6.25 -7.84 -4.22
N GLU A 93 -6.61 -8.50 -5.30
CA GLU A 93 -6.25 -8.05 -6.64
C GLU A 93 -6.82 -6.65 -6.95
N HIS A 94 -6.06 -5.86 -7.72
CA HIS A 94 -6.46 -4.51 -8.14
C HIS A 94 -6.55 -4.43 -9.67
N LYS A 95 -7.61 -3.79 -10.15
CA LYS A 95 -7.86 -3.55 -11.57
C LYS A 95 -8.21 -2.09 -11.78
N PHE A 96 -7.42 -1.39 -12.57
CA PHE A 96 -7.66 0.02 -12.86
C PHE A 96 -7.70 0.28 -14.36
N PHE A 97 -8.64 1.12 -14.74
CA PHE A 97 -8.74 1.69 -16.08
C PHE A 97 -8.53 3.18 -15.99
N ASP A 98 -7.54 3.67 -16.73
CA ASP A 98 -7.22 5.09 -16.81
C ASP A 98 -7.37 5.53 -18.26
N PHE A 99 -7.95 6.71 -18.48
CA PHE A 99 -8.09 7.33 -19.77
C PHE A 99 -7.49 8.72 -19.77
N SER A 100 -6.84 9.10 -20.86
CA SER A 100 -6.39 10.47 -21.07
C SER A 100 -6.47 10.86 -22.54
N MET A 101 -6.73 12.14 -22.78
CA MET A 101 -6.66 12.78 -24.08
C MET A 101 -5.80 14.02 -23.98
N LYS A 102 -5.00 14.28 -24.99
CA LYS A 102 -4.17 15.49 -25.09
C LYS A 102 -4.25 16.06 -26.49
N TYR A 103 -4.61 17.32 -26.59
CA TYR A 103 -4.58 18.07 -27.82
C TYR A 103 -3.36 18.98 -27.86
N ASN A 104 -2.57 18.88 -28.93
CA ASN A 104 -1.41 19.71 -29.22
C ASN A 104 -1.68 20.41 -30.56
N PRO A 105 -1.88 21.74 -30.58
CA PRO A 105 -2.04 22.48 -31.84
C PRO A 105 -0.73 22.57 -32.62
N ASN A 106 -0.83 22.66 -33.95
CA ASN A 106 0.33 22.87 -34.82
C ASN A 106 0.94 24.27 -34.66
N ALA A 107 0.13 25.24 -34.29
CA ALA A 107 0.55 26.62 -34.05
C ALA A 107 0.42 26.96 -32.56
N GLY A 108 1.52 27.43 -31.97
CA GLY A 108 1.61 27.78 -30.55
C GLY A 108 2.18 26.66 -29.69
N ASN A 109 2.81 27.06 -28.60
CA ASN A 109 3.50 26.16 -27.70
C ASN A 109 2.61 25.86 -26.47
N TRP A 110 1.38 25.37 -26.72
CA TRP A 110 0.46 25.05 -25.63
C TRP A 110 -0.24 23.70 -25.89
N TYR A 111 -0.76 23.14 -24.86
CA TYR A 111 -1.59 21.95 -24.94
C TYR A 111 -2.73 22.00 -23.93
N VAL A 112 -3.79 21.28 -24.24
CA VAL A 112 -4.87 20.98 -23.30
C VAL A 112 -5.03 19.47 -23.20
N GLY A 113 -5.22 18.99 -21.99
CA GLY A 113 -5.45 17.57 -21.72
C GLY A 113 -6.65 17.34 -20.81
N LEU A 114 -7.29 16.20 -21.02
CA LEU A 114 -8.30 15.65 -20.14
C LEU A 114 -7.77 14.33 -19.60
N TYR A 115 -8.06 14.04 -18.35
CA TYR A 115 -7.78 12.71 -17.79
C TYR A 115 -8.91 12.23 -16.90
N ALA A 116 -9.06 10.92 -16.86
CA ALA A 116 -9.90 10.21 -15.91
C ALA A 116 -9.12 8.99 -15.44
N LYS A 117 -8.90 8.91 -14.11
CA LYS A 117 -8.25 7.77 -13.45
C LYS A 117 -9.29 6.95 -12.73
N ASN A 118 -9.04 5.65 -12.66
CA ASN A 118 -9.95 4.70 -12.04
C ASN A 118 -11.39 4.83 -12.58
N LEU A 119 -11.56 4.66 -13.89
CA LEU A 119 -12.85 4.81 -14.58
C LEU A 119 -13.96 3.92 -14.00
N ALA A 120 -13.60 2.73 -13.52
CA ALA A 120 -14.54 1.79 -12.91
C ALA A 120 -15.03 2.24 -11.52
N ASP A 121 -14.33 3.19 -10.88
CA ASP A 121 -14.57 3.65 -9.51
C ASP A 121 -14.42 2.54 -8.45
N ASP A 122 -13.58 1.56 -8.74
CA ASP A 122 -13.30 0.48 -7.82
C ASP A 122 -12.33 0.95 -6.73
N GLN A 123 -12.68 0.69 -5.49
CA GLN A 123 -11.85 1.00 -4.34
C GLN A 123 -11.34 -0.30 -3.69
N TYR A 124 -10.05 -0.39 -3.54
CA TYR A 124 -9.37 -1.54 -2.95
C TYR A 124 -8.60 -1.12 -1.72
N ILE A 125 -8.35 -2.09 -0.83
CA ILE A 125 -7.42 -1.87 0.25
C ILE A 125 -6.01 -1.85 -0.34
N GLY A 126 -5.37 -0.69 -0.34
CA GLY A 126 -4.03 -0.48 -0.93
C GLY A 126 -2.88 -0.87 -0.02
N GLY A 127 -3.12 -0.91 1.28
CA GLY A 127 -2.11 -1.28 2.27
C GLY A 127 -2.69 -1.46 3.66
N TRP A 128 -1.97 -2.19 4.49
CA TRP A 128 -2.26 -2.41 5.89
C TRP A 128 -1.17 -1.85 6.78
N ALA A 129 -1.57 -1.32 7.93
CA ALA A 129 -0.69 -1.03 9.04
C ALA A 129 -1.26 -1.66 10.31
N ALA A 130 -0.41 -2.27 11.11
CA ALA A 130 -0.79 -2.81 12.41
C ALA A 130 -0.37 -1.85 13.51
N SER A 131 -1.26 -1.58 14.46
CA SER A 131 -0.89 -0.91 15.69
C SER A 131 -0.07 -1.85 16.59
N SER A 132 0.66 -1.27 17.51
CA SER A 132 1.40 -2.07 18.48
C SER A 132 0.42 -2.88 19.36
N PRO A 133 0.82 -4.05 19.87
CA PRO A 133 0.03 -4.82 20.83
C PRO A 133 -0.40 -4.00 22.06
N LEU A 134 0.40 -3.02 22.47
CA LEU A 134 0.09 -2.11 23.57
C LEU A 134 -1.08 -1.14 23.24
N GLN A 135 -1.37 -0.96 21.96
CA GLN A 135 -2.48 -0.15 21.46
C GLN A 135 -3.66 -1.02 21.00
N GLY A 136 -3.72 -2.26 21.43
CA GLY A 136 -4.80 -3.19 21.13
C GLY A 136 -4.62 -4.04 19.89
N GLY A 137 -3.48 -3.97 19.19
CA GLY A 137 -3.16 -4.82 18.04
C GLY A 137 -4.14 -4.66 16.86
N SER A 138 -4.69 -3.46 16.68
CA SER A 138 -5.64 -3.17 15.61
C SER A 138 -4.96 -3.07 14.24
N TYR A 139 -5.68 -3.46 13.19
CA TYR A 139 -5.25 -3.29 11.80
C TYR A 139 -5.96 -2.08 11.19
N PHE A 140 -5.20 -1.27 10.48
CA PHE A 140 -5.70 -0.12 9.74
C PHE A 140 -5.44 -0.35 8.25
N GLY A 141 -6.49 -0.23 7.44
CA GLY A 141 -6.36 -0.29 5.97
C GLY A 141 -6.47 1.10 5.36
N THR A 142 -5.67 1.37 4.33
CA THR A 142 -5.83 2.54 3.47
C THR A 142 -6.48 2.10 2.17
N TYR A 143 -7.46 2.86 1.69
CA TYR A 143 -8.07 2.61 0.39
C TYR A 143 -7.29 3.28 -0.74
N THR A 144 -7.39 2.70 -1.93
CA THR A 144 -6.92 3.34 -3.17
C THR A 144 -7.78 4.57 -3.50
N ASP A 145 -7.24 5.46 -4.34
CA ASP A 145 -7.96 6.65 -4.75
C ASP A 145 -9.24 6.31 -5.52
N PRO A 146 -10.35 7.02 -5.26
CA PRO A 146 -11.57 6.90 -6.04
C PRO A 146 -11.36 7.40 -7.47
N ARG A 147 -12.39 7.28 -8.30
CA ARG A 147 -12.37 7.87 -9.63
C ARG A 147 -12.09 9.37 -9.57
N THR A 148 -11.09 9.80 -10.31
CA THR A 148 -10.71 11.20 -10.43
C THR A 148 -10.64 11.59 -11.89
N TYR A 149 -11.06 12.81 -12.19
CA TYR A 149 -10.95 13.39 -13.53
C TYR A 149 -10.55 14.85 -13.43
N GLY A 150 -9.91 15.33 -14.47
CA GLY A 150 -9.46 16.72 -14.50
C GLY A 150 -9.01 17.15 -15.88
N VAL A 151 -8.71 18.43 -15.94
CA VAL A 151 -8.18 19.12 -17.10
C VAL A 151 -6.78 19.59 -16.80
N THR A 152 -5.89 19.44 -17.77
CA THR A 152 -4.53 20.02 -17.72
C THR A 152 -4.38 21.03 -18.84
N PHE A 153 -3.73 22.13 -18.52
CA PHE A 153 -3.28 23.10 -19.51
C PHE A 153 -1.81 23.37 -19.30
N GLY A 154 -1.04 23.37 -20.36
CA GLY A 154 0.39 23.68 -20.31
C GLY A 154 0.83 24.51 -21.51
N ARG A 155 1.94 25.23 -21.32
CA ARG A 155 2.60 26.01 -22.35
C ARG A 155 4.10 25.81 -22.24
N ASP A 156 4.72 25.50 -23.38
CA ASP A 156 6.18 25.46 -23.50
C ASP A 156 6.68 26.86 -23.89
N PHE A 157 7.77 27.28 -23.27
CA PHE A 157 8.36 28.62 -23.46
C PHE A 157 9.64 28.55 -24.26
#